data_70508da0a7c40a4fe2fc4bb79c520fda
#
_entry.id   70508da0a7c40a4fe2fc4bb79c520fda
#
_cell.length_a   1.000
_cell.length_b   1.000
_cell.length_c   1.000
_cell.angle_alpha   90.00
_cell.angle_beta   90.00
_cell.angle_gamma   90.00
#
_symmetry.space_group_name_H-M   'P 1'
#
loop_
_entity.id
_entity.type
_entity.pdbx_description
1 polymer ?
#
loop_
_entity_poly.entity_id
_entity_poly.type
_entity_poly.pdbx_seq_one_letter_code
_entity_poly.pdbx_strand_id
1 'polypeptide(L)'
;MGVLHLFGYLGRQDTHRFEGAVGWVRSRSNGMLVLDMSGLLGWSEEGEAAVLRAAQSPLAVCGLRERPAPLLTGDTAGPVRVYPDLRSALADLATA
;
A
#
# COMPACT_ATOMS: atom_id res chain seq x y z
N MET A 1 6.00 -3.83 12.42
CA MET A 1 5.06 -3.79 11.29
C MET A 1 4.03 -2.69 11.51
N GLY A 2 3.81 -1.87 10.50
CA GLY A 2 2.82 -0.80 10.56
C GLY A 2 1.69 -1.05 9.57
N VAL A 3 0.48 -0.59 9.91
CA VAL A 3 -0.69 -0.69 9.04
C VAL A 3 -1.23 0.70 8.79
N LEU A 4 -1.46 1.04 7.52
CA LEU A 4 -2.06 2.30 7.11
C LEU A 4 -3.34 2.00 6.34
N HIS A 5 -4.47 2.52 6.83
CA HIS A 5 -5.76 2.35 6.17
C HIS A 5 -6.01 3.53 5.25
N LEU A 6 -6.29 3.24 3.98
CA LEU A 6 -6.57 4.27 2.98
C LEU A 6 -8.06 4.32 2.70
N PHE A 7 -8.61 5.54 2.63
CA PHE A 7 -10.03 5.78 2.38
C PHE A 7 -10.19 6.83 1.29
N GLY A 8 -11.32 6.78 0.58
CA GLY A 8 -11.64 7.76 -0.44
C GLY A 8 -10.87 7.52 -1.73
N TYR A 9 -10.47 8.60 -2.39
CA TYR A 9 -9.78 8.55 -3.68
C TYR A 9 -8.34 9.04 -3.54
N LEU A 10 -7.39 8.27 -4.01
CA LEU A 10 -5.98 8.64 -3.99
C LEU A 10 -5.60 9.23 -5.35
N GLY A 11 -5.78 10.53 -5.49
CA GLY A 11 -5.46 11.26 -6.69
C GLY A 11 -4.14 12.00 -6.59
N ARG A 12 -3.81 12.73 -7.67
CA ARG A 12 -2.60 13.53 -7.76
C ARG A 12 -2.45 14.50 -6.58
N GLN A 13 -3.55 15.10 -6.15
CA GLN A 13 -3.55 16.10 -5.07
C GLN A 13 -3.28 15.47 -3.70
N ASP A 14 -3.44 14.17 -3.59
CA ASP A 14 -3.34 13.44 -2.32
C ASP A 14 -2.01 12.74 -2.13
N THR A 15 -1.16 12.72 -3.15
CA THR A 15 0.10 11.97 -3.10
C THR A 15 1.04 12.48 -2.00
N HIS A 16 1.10 13.78 -1.81
CA HIS A 16 1.95 14.39 -0.78
C HIS A 16 1.49 13.97 0.62
N ARG A 17 0.17 14.01 0.86
CA ARG A 17 -0.41 13.57 2.12
C ARG A 17 -0.16 12.08 2.35
N PHE A 18 -0.32 11.27 1.31
CA PHE A 18 -0.05 9.84 1.37
C PHE A 18 1.42 9.57 1.75
N GLU A 19 2.35 10.24 1.08
CA GLU A 19 3.77 10.06 1.35
C GLU A 19 4.13 10.49 2.78
N GLY A 20 3.51 11.55 3.28
CA GLY A 20 3.69 11.98 4.67
C GLY A 20 3.17 10.96 5.66
N ALA A 21 2.01 10.36 5.38
CA ALA A 21 1.44 9.32 6.24
C ALA A 21 2.32 8.08 6.26
N VAL A 22 2.83 7.66 5.11
CA VAL A 22 3.76 6.53 5.02
C VAL A 22 5.01 6.78 5.85
N GLY A 23 5.60 7.95 5.71
CA GLY A 23 6.79 8.33 6.48
C GLY A 23 6.52 8.32 7.98
N TRP A 24 5.35 8.82 8.39
CA TRP A 24 4.97 8.85 9.80
C TRP A 24 4.84 7.45 10.38
N VAL A 25 4.16 6.54 9.67
CA VAL A 25 4.01 5.16 10.15
C VAL A 25 5.36 4.47 10.21
N ARG A 26 6.20 4.63 9.19
CA ARG A 26 7.52 4.02 9.16
C ARG A 26 8.46 4.53 10.23
N SER A 27 8.30 5.78 10.66
CA SER A 27 9.11 6.33 11.76
C SER A 27 8.76 5.72 13.11
N ARG A 28 7.58 5.13 13.24
CA ARG A 28 7.06 4.58 14.49
C ARG A 28 7.07 3.06 14.55
N SER A 29 7.39 2.40 13.45
CA SER A 29 7.43 0.94 13.40
C SER A 29 8.54 0.49 12.48
N ASN A 30 9.05 -0.70 12.73
CA ASN A 30 10.11 -1.30 11.94
C ASN A 30 9.53 -2.38 11.01
N GLY A 31 10.19 -2.61 9.89
CA GLY A 31 9.87 -3.70 8.99
C GLY A 31 8.77 -3.37 8.00
N MET A 32 7.87 -4.31 7.82
CA MET A 32 6.86 -4.24 6.75
C MET A 32 5.79 -3.18 7.02
N LEU A 33 5.50 -2.40 5.98
CA LEU A 33 4.33 -1.51 5.98
C LEU A 33 3.21 -2.21 5.21
N VAL A 34 2.02 -2.26 5.80
CA VAL A 34 0.84 -2.83 5.17
C VAL A 34 -0.12 -1.70 4.82
N LEU A 35 -0.49 -1.59 3.55
CA LEU A 35 -1.49 -0.63 3.09
C LEU A 35 -2.82 -1.36 2.91
N ASP A 36 -3.79 -1.01 3.73
CA ASP A 36 -5.14 -1.55 3.61
C ASP A 36 -5.95 -0.64 2.70
N MET A 37 -6.26 -1.14 1.52
CA MET A 37 -6.95 -0.39 0.49
C MET A 37 -8.43 -0.74 0.36
N SER A 38 -8.97 -1.49 1.31
CA SER A 38 -10.38 -1.92 1.25
C SER A 38 -11.35 -0.75 1.30
N GLY A 39 -10.99 0.36 1.94
CA GLY A 39 -11.81 1.57 1.99
C GLY A 39 -11.53 2.55 0.86
N LEU A 40 -10.59 2.24 -0.03
CA LEU A 40 -10.22 3.12 -1.13
C LEU A 40 -11.25 3.02 -2.24
N LEU A 41 -11.77 4.16 -2.70
CA LEU A 41 -12.76 4.20 -3.78
C LEU A 41 -12.11 4.13 -5.16
N GLY A 42 -10.87 4.58 -5.27
CA GLY A 42 -10.14 4.53 -6.51
C GLY A 42 -8.85 5.33 -6.40
N TRP A 43 -8.06 5.34 -7.46
CA TRP A 43 -6.83 6.13 -7.53
C TRP A 43 -6.55 6.58 -8.96
N SER A 44 -5.75 7.63 -9.07
CA SER A 44 -5.21 8.06 -10.35
C SER A 44 -3.90 7.33 -10.62
N GLU A 45 -3.38 7.49 -11.81
CA GLU A 45 -2.07 6.96 -12.17
C GLU A 45 -0.98 7.51 -11.24
N GLU A 46 -1.06 8.78 -10.89
CA GLU A 46 -0.12 9.41 -9.96
C GLU A 46 -0.26 8.82 -8.55
N GLY A 47 -1.47 8.48 -8.13
CA GLY A 47 -1.71 7.82 -6.84
C GLY A 47 -1.07 6.44 -6.80
N GLU A 48 -1.25 5.65 -7.84
CA GLU A 48 -0.62 4.34 -7.94
C GLU A 48 0.91 4.46 -7.98
N ALA A 49 1.43 5.44 -8.69
CA ALA A 49 2.87 5.69 -8.74
C ALA A 49 3.43 6.06 -7.37
N ALA A 50 2.67 6.81 -6.56
CA ALA A 50 3.09 7.15 -5.20
C ALA A 50 3.20 5.90 -4.32
N VAL A 51 2.26 4.96 -4.47
CA VAL A 51 2.32 3.68 -3.76
C VAL A 51 3.55 2.88 -4.20
N LEU A 52 3.83 2.88 -5.50
CA LEU A 52 5.01 2.17 -6.03
C LEU A 52 6.31 2.77 -5.49
N ARG A 53 6.38 4.10 -5.34
CA ARG A 53 7.55 4.73 -4.72
C ARG A 53 7.74 4.28 -3.27
N ALA A 54 6.64 4.09 -2.55
CA ALA A 54 6.70 3.57 -1.18
C ALA A 54 7.25 2.14 -1.12
N ALA A 55 7.17 1.41 -2.21
CA ALA A 55 7.67 0.03 -2.32
C ALA A 55 9.20 -0.08 -2.39
N GLN A 56 9.91 1.03 -2.35
CA GLN A 56 11.38 0.99 -2.21
C GLN A 56 11.80 0.45 -0.85
N SER A 57 10.90 0.45 0.13
CA SER A 57 11.07 -0.23 1.41
C SER A 57 10.02 -1.34 1.50
N PRO A 58 10.18 -2.31 2.41
CA PRO A 58 9.24 -3.44 2.48
C PRO A 58 7.77 -3.00 2.57
N LEU A 59 6.96 -3.45 1.63
CA LEU A 59 5.57 -3.04 1.46
C LEU A 59 4.68 -4.22 1.12
N ALA A 60 3.51 -4.27 1.76
CA ALA A 60 2.44 -5.17 1.41
C ALA A 60 1.17 -4.37 1.18
N VAL A 61 0.34 -4.77 0.23
CA VAL A 61 -0.95 -4.15 -0.03
C VAL A 61 -2.04 -5.20 0.08
N CYS A 62 -3.19 -4.81 0.57
CA CYS A 62 -4.35 -5.70 0.69
C CYS A 62 -5.63 -4.93 0.39
N GLY A 63 -6.70 -5.68 0.09
CA GLY A 63 -7.99 -5.08 -0.16
C GLY A 63 -8.13 -4.40 -1.52
N LEU A 64 -7.25 -4.68 -2.48
CA LEU A 64 -7.37 -4.14 -3.83
C LEU A 64 -8.61 -4.66 -4.55
N ARG A 65 -9.04 -5.88 -4.21
CA ARG A 65 -10.16 -6.56 -4.86
C ARG A 65 -9.89 -6.69 -6.37
N GLU A 66 -10.84 -6.25 -7.20
CA GLU A 66 -10.72 -6.35 -8.65
C GLU A 66 -10.16 -5.07 -9.29
N ARG A 67 -9.61 -4.17 -8.49
CA ARG A 67 -9.09 -2.91 -9.01
C ARG A 67 -7.84 -3.16 -9.84
N PRO A 68 -7.77 -2.59 -11.06
CA PRO A 68 -6.56 -2.68 -11.85
C PRO A 68 -5.42 -1.92 -11.17
N ALA A 69 -4.30 -2.58 -11.00
CA ALA A 69 -3.12 -2.00 -10.38
C ALA A 69 -1.87 -2.43 -11.15
N PRO A 70 -1.75 -2.04 -12.42
CA PRO A 70 -0.67 -2.55 -13.28
C PRO A 70 0.73 -2.19 -12.79
N LEU A 71 0.89 -1.05 -12.12
CA LEU A 71 2.19 -0.66 -11.58
C LEU A 71 2.58 -1.51 -10.36
N LEU A 72 1.59 -1.94 -9.56
CA LEU A 72 1.84 -2.72 -8.35
C LEU A 72 1.97 -4.21 -8.62
N THR A 73 1.30 -4.71 -9.66
CA THR A 73 1.28 -6.13 -9.99
C THR A 73 2.15 -6.50 -11.18
N GLY A 74 2.75 -5.50 -11.83
CA GLY A 74 3.65 -5.71 -12.96
C GLY A 74 5.06 -6.12 -12.52
N ASP A 75 5.88 -6.49 -13.49
CA ASP A 75 7.24 -6.94 -13.25
C ASP A 75 8.13 -5.87 -12.62
N THR A 76 7.77 -4.60 -12.78
CA THR A 76 8.53 -3.47 -12.25
C THR A 76 8.18 -3.14 -10.80
N ALA A 77 7.16 -3.79 -10.23
CA ALA A 77 6.69 -3.49 -8.88
C ALA A 77 7.67 -3.95 -7.79
N GLY A 78 8.61 -4.81 -8.14
CA GLY A 78 9.59 -5.31 -7.18
C GLY A 78 8.95 -6.22 -6.13
N PRO A 79 9.44 -6.17 -4.89
CA PRO A 79 9.03 -7.11 -3.84
C PRO A 79 7.73 -6.72 -3.12
N VAL A 80 6.79 -6.07 -3.80
CA VAL A 80 5.48 -5.77 -3.21
C VAL A 80 4.68 -7.05 -3.05
N ARG A 81 4.20 -7.31 -1.84
CA ARG A 81 3.32 -8.45 -1.57
C ARG A 81 1.88 -8.00 -1.66
N VAL A 82 1.04 -8.77 -2.33
CA VAL A 82 -0.38 -8.46 -2.52
C VAL A 82 -1.23 -9.53 -1.86
N TYR A 83 -2.16 -9.10 -1.02
CA TYR A 83 -3.05 -9.99 -0.29
C TYR A 83 -4.52 -9.62 -0.58
N PRO A 84 -5.46 -10.58 -0.49
CA PRO A 84 -6.86 -10.28 -0.75
C PRO A 84 -7.48 -9.36 0.30
N ASP A 85 -7.07 -9.49 1.57
CA ASP A 85 -7.59 -8.69 2.67
C ASP A 85 -6.54 -8.52 3.76
N LEU A 86 -6.84 -7.64 4.71
CA LEU A 86 -5.93 -7.33 5.82
C LEU A 86 -5.69 -8.56 6.70
N ARG A 87 -6.70 -9.36 6.94
CA ARG A 87 -6.58 -10.55 7.77
C ARG A 87 -5.56 -11.54 7.19
N SER A 88 -5.63 -11.78 5.88
CA SER A 88 -4.67 -12.65 5.19
C SER A 88 -3.26 -12.08 5.26
N ALA A 89 -3.13 -10.76 5.07
CA ALA A 89 -1.84 -10.10 5.15
C ALA A 89 -1.21 -10.26 6.54
N LEU A 90 -1.98 -9.96 7.58
CA LEU A 90 -1.48 -10.04 8.95
C LEU A 90 -1.13 -11.47 9.35
N ALA A 91 -1.94 -12.46 8.92
CA ALA A 91 -1.68 -13.87 9.22
C ALA A 91 -0.36 -14.33 8.62
N ASP A 92 -0.09 -13.97 7.36
CA ASP A 92 1.13 -14.35 6.67
C ASP A 92 2.36 -13.60 7.23
N LEU A 93 2.24 -12.31 7.43
CA LEU A 93 3.36 -11.48 7.88
C LEU A 93 3.72 -11.72 9.35
N ALA A 94 2.75 -12.10 10.17
CA ALA A 94 3.00 -12.38 11.58
C ALA A 94 3.74 -13.71 11.80
N THR A 95 3.68 -14.63 10.83
CA THR A 95 4.35 -15.93 10.91
C THR A 95 5.72 -15.93 10.24
N ALA A 96 6.08 -14.85 9.58
CA ALA A 96 7.33 -14.76 8.83
C ALA A 96 8.57 -14.52 9.71
#